data_6a0ef4ffd8b103213378489898f78e64
#
_entry.id   6a0ef4ffd8b103213378489898f78e64
#
_cell.length_a   1.000
_cell.length_b   1.000
_cell.length_c   1.000
_cell.angle_alpha   90.00
_cell.angle_beta   90.00
_cell.angle_gamma   90.00
#
_symmetry.space_group_name_H-M   'P 1'
#
loop_
_entity.id
_entity.type
_entity.pdbx_description
1 polymer ?
#
loop_
_entity_poly.entity_id
_entity_poly.type
_entity_poly.pdbx_seq_one_letter_code
_entity_poly.pdbx_strand_id
1 'polypeptide(L)'
;MALTNATGCGSNHGTMIHDDVALLSFELWDGTETTLADLVAEDGRPLVVNLWATWCTPCLQEMPNLQKVHETHGNLVRLIGLNVSDSPTRAEVRAKEIGVTYLLGRDPNGLFSEALGAVGLPVTAFVDTTSRVVQVHHGPMDFEALTSVLEKNLGAVPND
;
A
#
# COMPACT_ATOMS: atom_id res chain seq x y z
N MET A 1 6.15 27.90 -52.61
CA MET A 1 5.34 26.81 -52.04
C MET A 1 6.06 26.35 -50.77
N ALA A 2 5.59 26.78 -49.63
CA ALA A 2 6.14 26.38 -48.32
C ALA A 2 5.09 25.54 -47.63
N LEU A 3 5.42 24.28 -47.37
CA LEU A 3 4.61 23.34 -46.59
C LEU A 3 4.95 23.50 -45.12
N THR A 4 4.05 24.05 -44.34
CA THR A 4 4.13 24.11 -42.88
C THR A 4 3.63 22.81 -42.31
N ASN A 5 4.53 22.03 -41.72
CA ASN A 5 4.16 20.89 -40.88
C ASN A 5 3.67 21.41 -39.54
N ALA A 6 2.39 21.25 -39.25
CA ALA A 6 1.83 21.42 -37.92
C ALA A 6 2.12 20.16 -37.08
N THR A 7 3.03 20.29 -36.13
CA THR A 7 3.27 19.28 -35.12
C THR A 7 2.13 19.35 -34.07
N GLY A 8 1.23 18.38 -34.11
CA GLY A 8 0.18 18.23 -33.13
C GLY A 8 0.76 17.86 -31.78
N CYS A 9 0.60 18.72 -30.79
CA CYS A 9 0.78 18.36 -29.37
C CYS A 9 -0.33 17.37 -28.98
N GLY A 10 0.01 16.09 -28.99
CA GLY A 10 -0.81 15.07 -28.37
C GLY A 10 -0.75 15.25 -26.86
N SER A 11 -1.83 15.73 -26.25
CA SER A 11 -2.02 15.69 -24.81
C SER A 11 -2.18 14.24 -24.40
N ASN A 12 -1.06 13.60 -24.00
CA ASN A 12 -1.11 12.36 -23.26
C ASN A 12 -1.72 12.67 -21.89
N HIS A 13 -3.02 12.47 -21.76
CA HIS A 13 -3.64 12.17 -20.48
C HIS A 13 -3.23 10.74 -20.14
N GLY A 14 -1.95 10.58 -19.77
CA GLY A 14 -1.44 9.33 -19.19
C GLY A 14 -2.21 9.07 -17.91
N THR A 15 -2.97 7.99 -17.89
CA THR A 15 -3.31 7.25 -16.70
C THR A 15 -2.06 7.32 -15.81
N MET A 16 -2.20 7.88 -14.60
CA MET A 16 -1.12 7.88 -13.61
C MET A 16 -0.72 6.42 -13.43
N ILE A 17 0.42 6.07 -13.98
CA ILE A 17 0.90 4.70 -14.00
C ILE A 17 1.33 4.41 -12.56
N HIS A 18 0.90 3.31 -12.00
CA HIS A 18 1.21 2.85 -10.64
C HIS A 18 2.72 2.80 -10.29
N ASP A 19 3.59 3.05 -11.25
CA ASP A 19 5.04 3.09 -11.09
C ASP A 19 5.51 4.29 -10.22
N ASP A 20 4.76 5.42 -10.22
CA ASP A 20 5.12 6.61 -9.42
C ASP A 20 4.77 6.44 -7.94
N VAL A 21 3.82 5.56 -7.60
CA VAL A 21 3.40 5.32 -6.20
C VAL A 21 4.56 4.77 -5.35
N ALA A 22 5.40 3.92 -5.92
CA ALA A 22 6.52 3.32 -5.22
C ALA A 22 7.60 4.33 -4.80
N LEU A 23 7.63 5.51 -5.44
CA LEU A 23 8.60 6.58 -5.19
C LEU A 23 8.04 7.67 -4.25
N LEU A 24 6.77 7.59 -3.86
CA LEU A 24 6.20 8.52 -2.89
C LEU A 24 6.87 8.32 -1.52
N SER A 25 7.39 9.42 -0.98
CA SER A 25 7.98 9.42 0.38
C SER A 25 6.90 9.43 1.43
N PHE A 26 7.11 8.68 2.50
CA PHE A 26 6.29 8.68 3.70
C PHE A 26 7.14 8.45 4.94
N GLU A 27 6.61 8.82 6.10
CA GLU A 27 7.27 8.65 7.39
C GLU A 27 6.77 7.38 8.08
N LEU A 28 7.68 6.54 8.54
CA LEU A 28 7.40 5.45 9.47
C LEU A 28 7.11 6.00 10.87
N TRP A 29 6.48 5.21 11.73
CA TRP A 29 6.15 5.66 13.09
C TRP A 29 7.37 5.94 13.98
N ASP A 30 8.52 5.41 13.65
CA ASP A 30 9.80 5.73 14.31
C ASP A 30 10.45 7.04 13.82
N GLY A 31 9.81 7.73 12.86
CA GLY A 31 10.30 8.97 12.26
C GLY A 31 11.21 8.77 11.05
N THR A 32 11.45 7.54 10.61
CA THR A 32 12.25 7.26 9.42
C THR A 32 11.47 7.63 8.16
N GLU A 33 12.04 8.46 7.29
CA GLU A 33 11.50 8.67 5.93
C GLU A 33 11.95 7.55 4.99
N THR A 34 11.03 7.04 4.17
CA THR A 34 11.28 5.96 3.23
C THR A 34 10.30 6.02 2.06
N THR A 35 10.48 5.13 1.09
CA THR A 35 9.56 4.88 -0.03
C THR A 35 9.22 3.40 -0.10
N LEU A 36 8.18 3.02 -0.87
CA LEU A 36 7.90 1.59 -1.09
C LEU A 36 9.06 0.92 -1.85
N ALA A 37 9.71 1.65 -2.78
CA ALA A 37 10.86 1.15 -3.50
C ALA A 37 12.05 0.86 -2.59
N ASP A 38 12.33 1.72 -1.61
CA ASP A 38 13.38 1.49 -0.61
C ASP A 38 13.09 0.26 0.23
N LEU A 39 11.84 0.10 0.68
CA LEU A 39 11.44 -1.07 1.47
C LEU A 39 11.59 -2.39 0.70
N VAL A 40 11.27 -2.41 -0.61
CA VAL A 40 11.53 -3.59 -1.46
C VAL A 40 13.04 -3.82 -1.61
N ALA A 41 13.82 -2.76 -1.81
CA ALA A 41 15.27 -2.86 -2.02
C ALA A 41 16.03 -3.37 -0.78
N GLU A 42 15.49 -3.16 0.44
CA GLU A 42 16.12 -3.61 1.69
C GLU A 42 16.31 -5.13 1.77
N ASP A 43 15.32 -5.90 1.35
CA ASP A 43 15.33 -7.37 1.52
C ASP A 43 14.71 -8.16 0.36
N GLY A 44 14.27 -7.48 -0.70
CA GLY A 44 13.72 -8.10 -1.90
C GLY A 44 12.31 -8.67 -1.74
N ARG A 45 11.63 -8.46 -0.60
CA ARG A 45 10.26 -8.94 -0.41
C ARG A 45 9.25 -8.03 -1.09
N PRO A 46 8.20 -8.59 -1.72
CA PRO A 46 7.05 -7.82 -2.16
C PRO A 46 6.31 -7.21 -0.96
N LEU A 47 5.48 -6.18 -1.22
CA LEU A 47 4.76 -5.47 -0.16
C LEU A 47 3.25 -5.66 -0.27
N VAL A 48 2.59 -5.67 0.89
CA VAL A 48 1.16 -5.41 1.05
C VAL A 48 1.01 -4.07 1.76
N VAL A 49 0.44 -3.09 1.10
CA VAL A 49 0.27 -1.72 1.60
C VAL A 49 -1.20 -1.48 1.86
N ASN A 50 -1.58 -1.34 3.13
CA ASN A 50 -2.96 -1.10 3.55
C ASN A 50 -3.14 0.35 4.00
N LEU A 51 -4.07 1.07 3.39
CA LEU A 51 -4.47 2.41 3.78
C LEU A 51 -5.62 2.32 4.78
N TRP A 52 -5.45 2.93 5.95
CA TRP A 52 -6.41 2.86 7.05
C TRP A 52 -6.49 4.15 7.86
N ALA A 53 -7.55 4.28 8.68
CA ALA A 53 -7.68 5.36 9.64
C ALA A 53 -8.48 4.91 10.88
N THR A 54 -8.34 5.62 12.00
CA THR A 54 -9.08 5.30 13.25
C THR A 54 -10.57 5.53 13.14
N TRP A 55 -11.00 6.43 12.26
CA TRP A 55 -12.41 6.72 11.97
C TRP A 55 -13.05 5.75 10.96
N CYS A 56 -12.27 4.82 10.41
CA CYS A 56 -12.72 3.83 9.43
C CYS A 56 -13.01 2.49 10.12
N THR A 57 -14.25 2.23 10.47
CA THR A 57 -14.66 0.97 11.13
C THR A 57 -14.28 -0.28 10.33
N PRO A 58 -14.53 -0.40 9.00
CA PRO A 58 -14.11 -1.58 8.24
C PRO A 58 -12.59 -1.77 8.19
N CYS A 59 -11.79 -0.67 8.25
CA CYS A 59 -10.34 -0.79 8.36
C CYS A 59 -9.92 -1.50 9.65
N LEU A 60 -10.52 -1.08 10.78
CA LEU A 60 -10.20 -1.66 12.09
C LEU A 60 -10.62 -3.14 12.18
N GLN A 61 -11.69 -3.53 11.47
CA GLN A 61 -12.14 -4.92 11.39
C GLN A 61 -11.24 -5.79 10.50
N GLU A 62 -10.59 -5.22 9.48
CA GLU A 62 -9.66 -5.92 8.60
C GLU A 62 -8.28 -6.14 9.24
N MET A 63 -7.80 -5.21 10.07
CA MET A 63 -6.45 -5.21 10.64
C MET A 63 -6.04 -6.53 11.34
N PRO A 64 -6.91 -7.25 12.04
CA PRO A 64 -6.59 -8.59 12.57
C PRO A 64 -6.28 -9.63 11.48
N ASN A 65 -6.92 -9.55 10.29
CA ASN A 65 -6.60 -10.43 9.16
C ASN A 65 -5.23 -10.09 8.57
N LEU A 66 -4.90 -8.81 8.45
CA LEU A 66 -3.57 -8.34 8.04
C LEU A 66 -2.50 -8.79 9.05
N GLN A 67 -2.78 -8.70 10.34
CA GLN A 67 -1.88 -9.19 11.38
C GLN A 67 -1.63 -10.69 11.24
N LYS A 68 -2.68 -11.49 11.00
CA LYS A 68 -2.54 -12.92 10.76
C LYS A 68 -1.70 -13.23 9.51
N VAL A 69 -1.86 -12.45 8.42
CA VAL A 69 -0.99 -12.56 7.23
C VAL A 69 0.45 -12.23 7.59
N HIS A 70 0.69 -11.17 8.38
CA HIS A 70 2.03 -10.81 8.84
C HIS A 70 2.68 -11.95 9.63
N GLU A 71 1.95 -12.63 10.51
CA GLU A 71 2.44 -13.74 11.32
C GLU A 71 2.75 -15.00 10.51
N THR A 72 1.94 -15.28 9.47
CA THR A 72 2.05 -16.51 8.69
C THR A 72 2.88 -16.37 7.40
N HIS A 73 2.91 -15.18 6.80
CA HIS A 73 3.55 -14.91 5.51
C HIS A 73 4.62 -13.80 5.58
N GLY A 74 4.93 -13.27 6.75
CA GLY A 74 5.85 -12.15 6.91
C GLY A 74 7.30 -12.43 6.50
N ASN A 75 7.68 -13.70 6.37
CA ASN A 75 8.96 -14.10 5.77
C ASN A 75 8.97 -14.01 4.23
N LEU A 76 7.79 -13.99 3.59
CA LEU A 76 7.63 -13.96 2.14
C LEU A 76 7.22 -12.58 1.62
N VAL A 77 6.41 -11.86 2.41
CA VAL A 77 5.92 -10.52 2.06
C VAL A 77 6.08 -9.58 3.25
N ARG A 78 6.29 -8.29 2.99
CA ARG A 78 6.30 -7.27 4.04
C ARG A 78 4.96 -6.54 4.04
N LEU A 79 4.28 -6.49 5.20
CA LEU A 79 3.08 -5.70 5.37
C LEU A 79 3.43 -4.31 5.90
N ILE A 80 2.73 -3.31 5.39
CA ILE A 80 2.78 -1.95 5.89
C ILE A 80 1.37 -1.34 5.93
N GLY A 81 1.01 -0.74 7.06
CA GLY A 81 -0.20 0.04 7.22
C GLY A 81 0.11 1.54 7.19
N LEU A 82 -0.42 2.26 6.20
CA LEU A 82 -0.30 3.72 6.12
C LEU A 82 -1.55 4.37 6.71
N ASN A 83 -1.38 5.10 7.80
CA ASN A 83 -2.46 5.83 8.47
C ASN A 83 -2.72 7.15 7.74
N VAL A 84 -3.95 7.29 7.21
CA VAL A 84 -4.32 8.36 6.28
C VAL A 84 -5.08 9.47 7.00
N SER A 85 -4.57 10.71 6.90
CA SER A 85 -5.28 11.93 7.34
C SER A 85 -5.92 11.79 8.74
N ASP A 86 -5.15 11.31 9.70
CA ASP A 86 -5.63 10.95 11.03
C ASP A 86 -4.74 11.53 12.15
N SER A 87 -5.20 11.42 13.39
CA SER A 87 -4.43 11.79 14.57
C SER A 87 -3.36 10.72 14.87
N PRO A 88 -2.07 11.05 14.86
CA PRO A 88 -0.99 10.11 15.18
C PRO A 88 -1.19 9.39 16.51
N THR A 89 -1.52 10.14 17.56
CA THR A 89 -1.74 9.59 18.90
C THR A 89 -2.89 8.59 18.95
N ARG A 90 -4.02 8.90 18.28
CA ARG A 90 -5.15 7.95 18.22
C ARG A 90 -4.81 6.73 17.40
N ALA A 91 -4.08 6.89 16.31
CA ALA A 91 -3.65 5.79 15.46
C ALA A 91 -2.76 4.81 16.22
N GLU A 92 -1.77 5.31 16.98
CA GLU A 92 -0.89 4.49 17.81
C GLU A 92 -1.65 3.70 18.88
N VAL A 93 -2.56 4.37 19.60
CA VAL A 93 -3.40 3.71 20.62
C VAL A 93 -4.23 2.61 19.98
N ARG A 94 -4.89 2.90 18.85
CA ARG A 94 -5.77 1.93 18.20
C ARG A 94 -5.02 0.74 17.62
N ALA A 95 -3.89 0.95 16.96
CA ALA A 95 -3.06 -0.15 16.43
C ALA A 95 -2.55 -1.06 17.56
N LYS A 96 -2.15 -0.48 18.68
CA LYS A 96 -1.72 -1.23 19.87
C LYS A 96 -2.87 -2.04 20.49
N GLU A 97 -4.07 -1.47 20.59
CA GLU A 97 -5.26 -2.16 21.09
C GLU A 97 -5.64 -3.38 20.22
N ILE A 98 -5.49 -3.26 18.89
CA ILE A 98 -5.74 -4.35 17.94
C ILE A 98 -4.62 -5.41 17.99
N GLY A 99 -3.43 -5.05 18.48
CA GLY A 99 -2.27 -5.94 18.53
C GLY A 99 -1.46 -5.98 17.24
N VAL A 100 -1.48 -4.90 16.47
CA VAL A 100 -0.71 -4.78 15.22
C VAL A 100 0.79 -4.73 15.52
N THR A 101 1.57 -5.59 14.81
CA THR A 101 3.03 -5.68 14.90
C THR A 101 3.74 -5.53 13.56
N TYR A 102 3.00 -5.49 12.45
CA TYR A 102 3.57 -5.16 11.15
C TYR A 102 3.94 -3.67 11.06
N LEU A 103 4.72 -3.32 10.04
CA LEU A 103 5.25 -1.97 9.85
C LEU A 103 4.12 -0.94 9.69
N LEU A 104 4.24 0.19 10.36
CA LEU A 104 3.26 1.28 10.30
C LEU A 104 3.94 2.58 9.88
N GLY A 105 3.25 3.33 9.02
CA GLY A 105 3.66 4.63 8.53
C GLY A 105 2.48 5.59 8.43
N ARG A 106 2.73 6.78 7.90
CA ARG A 106 1.78 7.90 7.83
C ARG A 106 1.63 8.42 6.41
N ASP A 107 0.41 8.69 6.04
CA ASP A 107 0.01 9.43 4.84
C ASP A 107 -0.85 10.65 5.25
N PRO A 108 -0.26 11.67 5.90
CA PRO A 108 -1.02 12.76 6.50
C PRO A 108 -1.78 13.59 5.48
N ASN A 109 -1.30 13.66 4.26
CA ASN A 109 -1.86 14.46 3.17
C ASN A 109 -2.69 13.64 2.19
N GLY A 110 -2.81 12.31 2.37
CA GLY A 110 -3.57 11.44 1.50
C GLY A 110 -2.95 11.21 0.12
N LEU A 111 -1.62 11.36 -0.02
CA LEU A 111 -0.93 11.21 -1.30
C LEU A 111 -1.05 9.78 -1.86
N PHE A 112 -0.93 8.77 -0.99
CA PHE A 112 -1.14 7.38 -1.39
C PHE A 112 -2.60 7.10 -1.73
N SER A 113 -3.55 7.69 -0.98
CA SER A 113 -4.98 7.58 -1.27
C SER A 113 -5.29 8.13 -2.67
N GLU A 114 -4.75 9.30 -3.02
CA GLU A 114 -4.90 9.89 -4.35
C GLU A 114 -4.25 9.03 -5.43
N ALA A 115 -2.99 8.65 -5.25
CA ALA A 115 -2.22 7.89 -6.23
C ALA A 115 -2.79 6.48 -6.49
N LEU A 116 -3.42 5.85 -5.49
CA LEU A 116 -4.10 4.55 -5.61
C LEU A 116 -5.58 4.67 -6.01
N GLY A 117 -6.07 5.88 -6.28
CA GLY A 117 -7.46 6.11 -6.69
C GLY A 117 -8.49 5.76 -5.61
N ALA A 118 -8.14 5.94 -4.34
CA ALA A 118 -9.02 5.64 -3.22
C ALA A 118 -10.20 6.60 -3.16
N VAL A 119 -11.42 6.08 -3.27
CA VAL A 119 -12.67 6.83 -3.04
C VAL A 119 -13.18 6.65 -1.61
N GLY A 120 -12.53 5.81 -0.83
CA GLY A 120 -12.83 5.49 0.58
C GLY A 120 -11.81 4.49 1.12
N LEU A 121 -11.87 4.20 2.41
CA LEU A 121 -11.00 3.24 3.08
C LEU A 121 -11.78 2.00 3.55
N PRO A 122 -11.12 0.84 3.70
CA PRO A 122 -9.71 0.57 3.43
C PRO A 122 -9.39 0.44 1.93
N VAL A 123 -8.12 0.60 1.58
CA VAL A 123 -7.56 0.26 0.27
C VAL A 123 -6.30 -0.55 0.50
N THR A 124 -6.13 -1.65 -0.22
CA THR A 124 -4.94 -2.49 -0.11
C THR A 124 -4.27 -2.62 -1.48
N ALA A 125 -3.02 -2.17 -1.57
CA ALA A 125 -2.18 -2.30 -2.75
C ALA A 125 -1.17 -3.44 -2.57
N PHE A 126 -0.95 -4.19 -3.64
CA PHE A 126 0.02 -5.28 -3.72
C PHE A 126 1.16 -4.85 -4.64
N VAL A 127 2.38 -4.86 -4.13
CA VAL A 127 3.59 -4.38 -4.81
C VAL A 127 4.56 -5.52 -4.99
N ASP A 128 5.02 -5.76 -6.22
CA ASP A 128 5.93 -6.85 -6.54
C ASP A 128 7.40 -6.52 -6.15
N THR A 129 8.28 -7.50 -6.34
CA THR A 129 9.72 -7.37 -6.06
C THR A 129 10.46 -6.39 -6.97
N THR A 130 9.79 -5.85 -7.99
CA THR A 130 10.30 -4.77 -8.87
C THR A 130 9.72 -3.40 -8.50
N SER A 131 9.05 -3.31 -7.34
CA SER A 131 8.39 -2.11 -6.81
C SER A 131 7.20 -1.63 -7.64
N ARG A 132 6.58 -2.50 -8.42
CA ARG A 132 5.38 -2.17 -9.21
C ARG A 132 4.12 -2.55 -8.46
N VAL A 133 3.13 -1.65 -8.46
CA VAL A 133 1.79 -1.98 -7.97
C VAL A 133 1.11 -2.91 -8.99
N VAL A 134 0.91 -4.17 -8.61
CA VAL A 134 0.32 -5.21 -9.48
C VAL A 134 -1.18 -5.38 -9.27
N GLN A 135 -1.69 -4.96 -8.12
CA GLN A 135 -3.13 -4.95 -7.82
C GLN A 135 -3.47 -3.92 -6.77
N VAL A 136 -4.62 -3.29 -6.91
CA VAL A 136 -5.26 -2.45 -5.88
C VAL A 136 -6.65 -3.01 -5.59
N HIS A 137 -6.94 -3.25 -4.31
CA HIS A 137 -8.25 -3.67 -3.83
C HIS A 137 -8.90 -2.56 -3.02
N HIS A 138 -10.15 -2.24 -3.34
CA HIS A 138 -10.96 -1.26 -2.62
C HIS A 138 -11.97 -1.98 -1.73
N GLY A 139 -11.98 -1.65 -0.46
CA GLY A 139 -12.82 -2.28 0.56
C GLY A 139 -12.06 -3.30 1.42
N PRO A 140 -12.72 -3.84 2.46
CA PRO A 140 -12.10 -4.79 3.39
C PRO A 140 -11.85 -6.14 2.74
N MET A 141 -10.77 -6.81 3.18
CA MET A 141 -10.41 -8.17 2.79
C MET A 141 -10.35 -9.07 4.03
N ASP A 142 -10.82 -10.29 3.88
CA ASP A 142 -10.56 -11.33 4.88
C ASP A 142 -9.22 -12.04 4.64
N PHE A 143 -8.85 -12.94 5.53
CA PHE A 143 -7.58 -13.66 5.44
C PHE A 143 -7.46 -14.50 4.16
N GLU A 144 -8.54 -15.16 3.73
CA GLU A 144 -8.55 -15.99 2.50
C GLU A 144 -8.35 -15.14 1.25
N ALA A 145 -9.05 -14.01 1.16
CA ALA A 145 -8.92 -13.08 0.04
C ALA A 145 -7.50 -12.52 -0.04
N LEU A 146 -6.92 -12.10 1.10
CA LEU A 146 -5.55 -11.61 1.18
C LEU A 146 -4.55 -12.67 0.69
N THR A 147 -4.61 -13.89 1.24
CA THR A 147 -3.67 -14.96 0.88
C THR A 147 -3.81 -15.40 -0.57
N SER A 148 -5.04 -15.46 -1.11
CA SER A 148 -5.29 -15.78 -2.52
C SER A 148 -4.62 -14.76 -3.47
N VAL A 149 -4.64 -13.47 -3.13
CA VAL A 149 -3.95 -12.45 -3.94
C VAL A 149 -2.43 -12.58 -3.81
N LEU A 150 -1.91 -12.89 -2.63
CA LEU A 150 -0.47 -13.10 -2.40
C LEU A 150 0.06 -14.26 -3.25
N GLU A 151 -0.63 -15.39 -3.24
CA GLU A 151 -0.28 -16.57 -4.04
C GLU A 151 -0.32 -16.27 -5.54
N LYS A 152 -1.41 -15.66 -5.99
CA LYS A 152 -1.65 -15.42 -7.42
C LYS A 152 -0.72 -14.37 -8.02
N ASN A 153 -0.51 -13.26 -7.33
CA ASN A 153 0.16 -12.09 -7.91
C ASN A 153 1.61 -11.91 -7.43
N LEU A 154 1.96 -12.43 -6.27
CA LEU A 154 3.28 -12.25 -5.67
C LEU A 154 4.05 -13.58 -5.51
N GLY A 155 3.43 -14.71 -5.84
CA GLY A 155 4.06 -16.02 -5.68
C GLY A 155 4.40 -16.38 -4.23
N ALA A 156 3.77 -15.70 -3.27
CA ALA A 156 4.05 -15.84 -1.86
C ALA A 156 3.23 -17.01 -1.26
N VAL A 157 3.75 -18.23 -1.46
CA VAL A 157 3.18 -19.46 -0.90
C VAL A 157 4.10 -19.91 0.25
N PRO A 158 3.58 -20.10 1.49
CA PRO A 158 4.37 -20.67 2.56
C PRO A 158 4.84 -22.09 2.18
N ASN A 159 6.10 -22.38 2.44
CA ASN A 159 6.58 -23.76 2.36
C ASN A 159 6.01 -24.53 3.55
N ASP A 160 5.29 -25.60 3.27
CA ASP A 160 4.82 -26.56 4.27
C ASP A 160 5.99 -27.23 5.00
#